data_61c396f10c31c15332a555915dad1654
#
_entry.id   61c396f10c31c15332a555915dad1654
#
_cell.length_a   1.000
_cell.length_b   1.000
_cell.length_c   1.000
_cell.angle_alpha   90.00
_cell.angle_beta   90.00
_cell.angle_gamma   90.00
#
_symmetry.space_group_name_H-M   'P 1'
#
loop_
_entity.id
_entity.type
_entity.pdbx_description
1 polymer ?
#
loop_
_entity_poly.entity_id
_entity_poly.type
_entity_poly.pdbx_seq_one_letter_code
_entity_poly.pdbx_strand_id
1 'polypeptide(L)'
;GAIYGADGIAEEGLAADMSDKSLVDGIIATKPAAAGAMSEVGQTFAYLCAMNADCAGGIYTAEAFDAVTIMAFSAFTALTTPGLDAGMAVMAVGQGWDGASGMLSFQANGDVPAAGFCVGEFSHNDGGTPDDASDDSVSYDCARNWDPVNGITTA
;
A
#
# COMPACT_ATOMS: atom_id res chain seq x y z
N GLY A 1 15.64 -9.38 21.00
CA GLY A 1 14.30 -8.78 21.18
C GLY A 1 13.66 -8.57 19.83
N ALA A 2 12.33 -8.53 19.74
CA ALA A 2 11.65 -8.28 18.48
C ALA A 2 11.92 -6.85 17.99
N ILE A 3 12.13 -6.70 16.69
CA ILE A 3 12.28 -5.41 16.01
C ILE A 3 10.97 -5.12 15.29
N TYR A 4 10.48 -3.89 15.44
CA TYR A 4 9.24 -3.45 14.81
C TYR A 4 9.52 -2.24 13.91
N GLY A 5 8.91 -2.21 12.75
CA GLY A 5 9.03 -1.15 11.76
C GLY A 5 7.70 -0.67 11.22
N ALA A 6 7.74 0.50 10.60
CA ALA A 6 6.62 1.07 9.88
C ALA A 6 6.72 0.78 8.37
N ASP A 7 5.78 1.29 7.63
CA ASP A 7 5.62 1.13 6.18
C ASP A 7 6.88 1.44 5.35
N GLY A 8 7.67 2.42 5.76
CA GLY A 8 8.91 2.79 5.05
C GLY A 8 9.99 1.69 4.97
N ILE A 9 9.84 0.61 5.75
CA ILE A 9 10.74 -0.56 5.66
C ILE A 9 10.01 -1.84 5.24
N ALA A 10 8.70 -1.81 5.08
CA ALA A 10 7.86 -2.99 4.86
C ALA A 10 7.89 -3.47 3.39
N GLU A 11 9.08 -3.62 2.84
CA GLU A 11 9.33 -4.08 1.47
C GLU A 11 10.63 -4.89 1.39
N GLU A 12 10.71 -5.78 0.42
CA GLU A 12 11.88 -6.66 0.20
C GLU A 12 13.16 -5.88 -0.09
N GLY A 13 13.03 -4.66 -0.63
CA GLY A 13 14.14 -3.74 -0.88
C GLY A 13 14.94 -3.34 0.35
N LEU A 14 14.39 -3.51 1.58
CA LEU A 14 15.11 -3.24 2.82
C LEU A 14 16.46 -3.98 2.89
N ALA A 15 16.50 -5.21 2.40
CA ALA A 15 17.69 -6.05 2.46
C ALA A 15 18.56 -6.01 1.19
N ALA A 16 18.17 -5.23 0.17
CA ALA A 16 18.83 -5.28 -1.15
C ALA A 16 20.31 -4.94 -1.09
N ASP A 17 20.69 -3.95 -0.26
CA ASP A 17 22.07 -3.49 -0.12
C ASP A 17 22.78 -4.03 1.14
N MET A 18 22.15 -4.97 1.86
CA MET A 18 22.75 -5.55 3.04
C MET A 18 23.74 -6.67 2.66
N SER A 19 24.93 -6.64 3.27
CA SER A 19 25.92 -7.73 3.12
C SER A 19 25.53 -8.98 3.89
N ASP A 20 24.69 -8.86 4.90
CA ASP A 20 24.15 -9.95 5.72
C ASP A 20 22.63 -9.80 5.78
N LYS A 21 21.95 -10.52 4.92
CA LYS A 21 20.48 -10.47 4.80
C LYS A 21 19.76 -11.16 5.96
N SER A 22 20.47 -12.00 6.73
CA SER A 22 19.89 -12.67 7.90
C SER A 22 19.50 -11.69 9.02
N LEU A 23 20.06 -10.47 8.99
CA LEU A 23 19.76 -9.43 9.97
C LEU A 23 18.30 -8.93 9.94
N VAL A 24 17.57 -9.16 8.83
CA VAL A 24 16.15 -8.77 8.74
C VAL A 24 15.20 -9.87 9.19
N ASP A 25 15.69 -11.09 9.41
CA ASP A 25 14.85 -12.22 9.80
C ASP A 25 14.09 -11.96 11.10
N GLY A 26 12.79 -12.17 11.07
CA GLY A 26 11.90 -11.90 12.20
C GLY A 26 11.60 -10.42 12.48
N ILE A 27 12.01 -9.47 11.63
CA ILE A 27 11.54 -8.08 11.72
C ILE A 27 10.06 -8.04 11.37
N ILE A 28 9.26 -7.44 12.24
CA ILE A 28 7.84 -7.23 12.01
C ILE A 28 7.61 -5.80 11.55
N ALA A 29 6.92 -5.60 10.44
CA ALA A 29 6.60 -4.27 9.93
C ALA A 29 5.13 -4.17 9.51
N THR A 30 4.62 -2.94 9.37
CA THR A 30 3.27 -2.68 8.91
C THR A 30 3.31 -1.87 7.63
N LYS A 31 2.44 -2.19 6.68
CA LYS A 31 2.17 -1.35 5.50
C LYS A 31 0.67 -1.27 5.24
N PRO A 32 0.19 -0.29 4.49
CA PRO A 32 -1.22 -0.25 4.09
C PRO A 32 -1.64 -1.59 3.50
N ALA A 33 -2.79 -2.09 3.95
CA ALA A 33 -3.39 -3.28 3.34
C ALA A 33 -3.87 -2.89 1.94
N ALA A 34 -3.60 -3.72 0.95
CA ALA A 34 -4.09 -3.52 -0.41
C ALA A 34 -5.61 -3.80 -0.47
N ALA A 35 -6.41 -2.92 0.11
CA ALA A 35 -7.87 -3.06 0.14
C ALA A 35 -8.50 -3.05 -1.27
N GLY A 36 -7.84 -2.40 -2.22
CA GLY A 36 -8.28 -2.28 -3.60
C GLY A 36 -8.32 -3.58 -4.40
N ALA A 37 -7.59 -4.61 -3.97
CA ALA A 37 -7.58 -5.91 -4.65
C ALA A 37 -8.96 -6.60 -4.72
N MET A 38 -9.92 -6.14 -3.91
CA MET A 38 -11.29 -6.68 -3.89
C MET A 38 -12.21 -6.02 -4.91
N SER A 39 -11.94 -4.77 -5.35
CA SER A 39 -12.75 -4.06 -6.34
C SER A 39 -12.32 -4.40 -7.78
N GLU A 40 -13.24 -4.20 -8.75
CA GLU A 40 -12.92 -4.35 -10.17
C GLU A 40 -11.86 -3.35 -10.63
N VAL A 41 -11.91 -2.11 -10.10
CA VAL A 41 -10.92 -1.07 -10.37
C VAL A 41 -9.57 -1.46 -9.79
N GLY A 42 -9.53 -1.94 -8.54
CA GLY A 42 -8.30 -2.40 -7.88
C GLY A 42 -7.67 -3.59 -8.61
N GLN A 43 -8.46 -4.57 -9.04
CA GLN A 43 -7.97 -5.71 -9.83
C GLN A 43 -7.39 -5.27 -11.18
N THR A 44 -8.08 -4.37 -11.88
CA THR A 44 -7.60 -3.83 -13.16
C THR A 44 -6.31 -3.04 -12.96
N PHE A 45 -6.25 -2.20 -11.93
CA PHE A 45 -5.03 -1.46 -11.59
C PHE A 45 -3.88 -2.41 -11.28
N ALA A 46 -4.08 -3.41 -10.42
CA ALA A 46 -3.06 -4.39 -10.05
C ALA A 46 -2.50 -5.13 -11.27
N TYR A 47 -3.38 -5.53 -12.20
CA TYR A 47 -2.98 -6.15 -13.45
C TYR A 47 -2.10 -5.24 -14.32
N LEU A 48 -2.50 -3.98 -14.49
CA LEU A 48 -1.73 -3.01 -15.28
C LEU A 48 -0.41 -2.62 -14.60
N CYS A 49 -0.43 -2.47 -13.28
CA CYS A 49 0.74 -2.17 -12.47
C CYS A 49 1.78 -3.29 -12.55
N ALA A 50 1.36 -4.55 -12.48
CA ALA A 50 2.26 -5.70 -12.59
C ALA A 50 3.00 -5.78 -13.95
N MET A 51 2.46 -5.14 -14.98
CA MET A 51 3.11 -5.05 -16.29
C MET A 51 4.16 -3.93 -16.39
N ASN A 52 4.29 -3.10 -15.35
CA ASN A 52 5.22 -1.97 -15.30
C ASN A 52 6.14 -2.14 -14.08
N ALA A 53 7.44 -2.33 -14.32
CA ALA A 53 8.42 -2.58 -13.27
C ALA A 53 8.51 -1.43 -12.24
N ASP A 54 8.30 -0.18 -12.68
CA ASP A 54 8.34 1.00 -11.78
C ASP A 54 7.09 1.08 -10.87
N CYS A 55 6.01 0.37 -11.23
CA CYS A 55 4.79 0.31 -10.44
C CYS A 55 4.76 -0.89 -9.49
N ALA A 56 5.23 -2.04 -9.95
CA ALA A 56 5.03 -3.33 -9.30
C ALA A 56 5.65 -3.43 -7.89
N GLY A 57 6.69 -2.64 -7.59
CA GLY A 57 7.37 -2.65 -6.30
C GLY A 57 6.94 -1.54 -5.33
N GLY A 58 6.07 -0.62 -5.73
CA GLY A 58 5.72 0.55 -4.90
C GLY A 58 4.65 0.25 -3.85
N ILE A 59 4.88 0.72 -2.62
CA ILE A 59 3.98 0.48 -1.48
C ILE A 59 2.67 1.28 -1.61
N TYR A 60 2.73 2.50 -2.18
CA TYR A 60 1.60 3.45 -2.27
C TYR A 60 1.14 3.72 -3.69
N THR A 61 1.37 2.81 -4.64
CA THR A 61 1.07 3.05 -6.06
C THR A 61 -0.41 3.18 -6.33
N ALA A 62 -1.25 2.39 -5.67
CA ALA A 62 -2.70 2.44 -5.81
C ALA A 62 -3.27 3.73 -5.22
N GLU A 63 -2.81 4.12 -4.04
CA GLU A 63 -3.22 5.35 -3.35
C GLU A 63 -2.78 6.60 -4.14
N ALA A 64 -1.57 6.58 -4.69
CA ALA A 64 -1.07 7.67 -5.53
C ALA A 64 -1.89 7.80 -6.83
N PHE A 65 -2.25 6.68 -7.46
CA PHE A 65 -3.14 6.66 -8.62
C PHE A 65 -4.50 7.28 -8.29
N ASP A 66 -5.12 6.88 -7.19
CA ASP A 66 -6.41 7.41 -6.76
C ASP A 66 -6.33 8.90 -6.45
N ALA A 67 -5.29 9.34 -5.75
CA ALA A 67 -5.09 10.75 -5.43
C ALA A 67 -5.01 11.61 -6.70
N VAL A 68 -4.20 11.20 -7.69
CA VAL A 68 -4.08 11.92 -8.96
C VAL A 68 -5.39 11.92 -9.73
N THR A 69 -6.10 10.79 -9.75
CA THR A 69 -7.36 10.64 -10.48
C THR A 69 -8.46 11.50 -9.84
N ILE A 70 -8.60 11.47 -8.51
CA ILE A 70 -9.54 12.34 -7.78
C ILE A 70 -9.23 13.81 -8.03
N MET A 71 -7.95 14.21 -7.98
CA MET A 71 -7.55 15.60 -8.28
C MET A 71 -7.93 16.01 -9.70
N ALA A 72 -7.73 15.17 -10.69
CA ALA A 72 -8.06 15.46 -12.09
C ALA A 72 -9.57 15.63 -12.27
N PHE A 73 -10.38 14.73 -11.74
CA PHE A 73 -11.85 14.85 -11.79
C PHE A 73 -12.36 16.04 -10.99
N SER A 74 -11.74 16.36 -9.87
CA SER A 74 -12.08 17.51 -9.04
C SER A 74 -11.80 18.83 -9.77
N ALA A 75 -10.66 18.93 -10.44
CA ALA A 75 -10.32 20.09 -11.25
C ALA A 75 -11.34 20.29 -12.40
N PHE A 76 -11.71 19.22 -13.09
CA PHE A 76 -12.75 19.27 -14.12
C PHE A 76 -14.10 19.70 -13.54
N THR A 77 -14.50 19.14 -12.40
CA THR A 77 -15.77 19.45 -11.73
C THR A 77 -15.82 20.91 -11.28
N ALA A 78 -14.74 21.44 -10.69
CA ALA A 78 -14.64 22.84 -10.29
C ALA A 78 -14.73 23.81 -11.50
N LEU A 79 -14.09 23.44 -12.63
CA LEU A 79 -14.15 24.25 -13.86
C LEU A 79 -15.53 24.28 -14.51
N THR A 80 -16.32 23.22 -14.35
CA THR A 80 -17.62 23.04 -15.01
C THR A 80 -18.82 23.39 -14.12
N THR A 81 -18.61 23.59 -12.81
CA THR A 81 -19.68 23.87 -11.84
C THR A 81 -19.52 25.27 -11.25
N PRO A 82 -20.34 26.25 -11.66
CA PRO A 82 -20.25 27.61 -11.14
C PRO A 82 -20.41 27.69 -9.62
N GLY A 83 -19.49 28.38 -8.95
CA GLY A 83 -19.48 28.55 -7.50
C GLY A 83 -18.90 27.39 -6.68
N LEU A 84 -18.46 26.32 -7.31
CA LEU A 84 -17.76 25.24 -6.64
C LEU A 84 -16.26 25.52 -6.64
N ASP A 85 -15.66 25.67 -5.45
CA ASP A 85 -14.21 25.79 -5.33
C ASP A 85 -13.51 24.41 -5.41
N ALA A 86 -12.19 24.43 -5.60
CA ALA A 86 -11.41 23.21 -5.78
C ALA A 86 -11.47 22.28 -4.56
N GLY A 87 -11.49 22.84 -3.35
CA GLY A 87 -11.57 22.03 -2.11
C GLY A 87 -12.91 21.30 -1.98
N MET A 88 -14.01 22.02 -2.24
CA MET A 88 -15.35 21.42 -2.25
C MET A 88 -15.47 20.37 -3.37
N ALA A 89 -14.84 20.60 -4.54
CA ALA A 89 -14.83 19.63 -5.61
C ALA A 89 -14.10 18.33 -5.22
N VAL A 90 -12.94 18.42 -4.55
CA VAL A 90 -12.21 17.25 -4.04
C VAL A 90 -13.06 16.47 -3.04
N MET A 91 -13.70 17.16 -2.09
CA MET A 91 -14.58 16.54 -1.11
C MET A 91 -15.78 15.84 -1.75
N ALA A 92 -16.35 16.43 -2.79
CA ALA A 92 -17.50 15.86 -3.51
C ALA A 92 -17.12 14.65 -4.37
N VAL A 93 -16.03 14.73 -5.12
CA VAL A 93 -15.54 13.64 -5.99
C VAL A 93 -15.05 12.46 -5.17
N GLY A 94 -14.37 12.72 -4.04
CA GLY A 94 -13.82 11.67 -3.17
C GLY A 94 -14.85 10.96 -2.28
N GLN A 95 -16.15 11.33 -2.36
CA GLN A 95 -17.19 10.60 -1.61
C GLN A 95 -17.64 9.35 -2.35
N GLY A 96 -17.43 8.17 -1.73
CA GLY A 96 -17.81 6.90 -2.33
C GLY A 96 -17.02 6.59 -3.62
N TRP A 97 -15.79 7.05 -3.71
CA TRP A 97 -14.90 6.77 -4.83
C TRP A 97 -14.46 5.30 -4.80
N ASP A 98 -14.81 4.54 -5.83
CA ASP A 98 -14.30 3.17 -6.02
C ASP A 98 -12.95 3.25 -6.74
N GLY A 99 -11.89 3.27 -5.96
CA GLY A 99 -10.53 3.49 -6.41
C GLY A 99 -9.70 2.21 -6.56
N ALA A 100 -8.48 2.41 -7.03
CA ALA A 100 -7.48 1.35 -7.11
C ALA A 100 -7.05 0.85 -5.72
N SER A 101 -7.01 1.74 -4.72
CA SER A 101 -6.69 1.42 -3.34
C SER A 101 -7.90 0.95 -2.52
N GLY A 102 -9.09 0.95 -3.11
CA GLY A 102 -10.35 0.56 -2.48
C GLY A 102 -11.38 1.67 -2.46
N MET A 103 -12.46 1.44 -1.71
CA MET A 103 -13.52 2.42 -1.56
C MET A 103 -13.08 3.56 -0.65
N LEU A 104 -13.01 4.76 -1.20
CA LEU A 104 -12.61 5.97 -0.49
C LEU A 104 -13.83 6.83 -0.16
N SER A 105 -13.80 7.49 1.00
CA SER A 105 -14.76 8.53 1.36
C SER A 105 -14.09 9.52 2.31
N PHE A 106 -13.89 10.75 1.87
CA PHE A 106 -13.29 11.77 2.71
C PHE A 106 -14.18 12.14 3.90
N GLN A 107 -13.57 12.21 5.07
CA GLN A 107 -14.20 12.77 6.27
C GLN A 107 -14.26 14.30 6.18
N ALA A 108 -15.03 14.93 7.06
CA ALA A 108 -15.18 16.38 7.08
C ALA A 108 -13.86 17.15 7.28
N ASN A 109 -12.86 16.51 7.89
CA ASN A 109 -11.52 17.08 8.08
C ASN A 109 -10.58 16.83 6.88
N GLY A 110 -11.03 16.14 5.83
CA GLY A 110 -10.25 15.79 4.64
C GLY A 110 -9.51 14.47 4.71
N ASP A 111 -9.53 13.78 5.85
CA ASP A 111 -8.90 12.47 5.99
C ASP A 111 -9.72 11.37 5.30
N VAL A 112 -9.04 10.32 4.88
CA VAL A 112 -9.65 9.06 4.47
C VAL A 112 -9.56 8.09 5.65
N PRO A 113 -10.65 7.41 6.03
CA PRO A 113 -10.57 6.35 7.03
C PRO A 113 -9.55 5.30 6.62
N ALA A 114 -8.74 4.84 7.56
CA ALA A 114 -7.78 3.79 7.31
C ALA A 114 -8.51 2.53 6.83
N ALA A 115 -8.15 2.04 5.66
CA ALA A 115 -8.70 0.79 5.10
C ALA A 115 -8.19 -0.44 5.86
N GLY A 116 -7.05 -0.31 6.53
CA GLY A 116 -6.39 -1.36 7.29
C GLY A 116 -4.88 -1.38 7.04
N PHE A 117 -4.21 -2.25 7.76
CA PHE A 117 -2.77 -2.47 7.63
C PHE A 117 -2.46 -3.96 7.54
N CYS A 118 -1.56 -4.30 6.64
CA CYS A 118 -0.85 -5.55 6.68
C CYS A 118 0.16 -5.52 7.83
N VAL A 119 0.19 -6.54 8.66
CA VAL A 119 1.23 -6.78 9.66
C VAL A 119 2.01 -7.98 9.17
N GLY A 120 3.16 -7.72 8.59
CA GLY A 120 4.00 -8.74 7.98
C GLY A 120 5.30 -8.95 8.75
N GLU A 121 5.97 -10.02 8.39
CA GLU A 121 7.24 -10.44 8.95
C GLU A 121 8.23 -10.69 7.81
N PHE A 122 9.47 -10.28 8.02
CA PHE A 122 10.57 -10.61 7.12
C PHE A 122 11.07 -12.00 7.40
N SER A 123 11.32 -12.76 6.34
CA SER A 123 11.93 -14.08 6.39
C SER A 123 13.16 -14.11 5.49
N HIS A 124 14.27 -14.58 6.03
CA HIS A 124 15.50 -14.85 5.30
C HIS A 124 15.57 -16.31 4.87
N ASN A 125 16.03 -16.54 3.65
CA ASN A 125 16.34 -17.88 3.14
C ASN A 125 17.77 -17.87 2.57
N ASP A 126 18.61 -18.74 3.11
CA ASP A 126 20.02 -18.89 2.77
C ASP A 126 20.28 -19.70 1.49
N GLY A 127 19.25 -20.00 0.70
CA GLY A 127 19.37 -20.79 -0.53
C GLY A 127 19.82 -22.24 -0.31
N GLY A 128 20.10 -22.63 0.95
CA GLY A 128 20.67 -23.93 1.33
C GLY A 128 22.19 -23.94 1.36
N THR A 129 22.83 -22.79 1.22
CA THR A 129 24.31 -22.63 1.23
C THR A 129 24.73 -21.55 2.23
N PRO A 130 24.81 -21.88 3.55
CA PRO A 130 25.03 -20.90 4.62
C PRO A 130 26.28 -20.01 4.49
N ASP A 131 27.26 -20.45 3.70
CA ASP A 131 28.52 -19.74 3.48
C ASP A 131 28.54 -18.91 2.16
N ASP A 132 27.44 -18.92 1.37
CA ASP A 132 27.34 -18.20 0.08
C ASP A 132 26.12 -17.26 0.07
N ALA A 133 26.34 -16.02 0.45
CA ALA A 133 25.27 -15.00 0.48
C ALA A 133 24.75 -14.58 -0.91
N SER A 134 25.27 -15.13 -1.99
CA SER A 134 24.87 -14.74 -3.35
C SER A 134 23.50 -15.29 -3.75
N ASP A 135 23.04 -16.38 -3.11
CA ASP A 135 21.74 -17.02 -3.30
C ASP A 135 20.74 -16.72 -2.18
N ASP A 136 21.15 -15.89 -1.20
CA ASP A 136 20.27 -15.43 -0.15
C ASP A 136 19.09 -14.61 -0.70
N SER A 137 17.91 -14.92 -0.22
CA SER A 137 16.69 -14.17 -0.52
C SER A 137 15.99 -13.71 0.76
N VAL A 138 15.25 -12.63 0.61
CA VAL A 138 14.40 -12.07 1.67
C VAL A 138 12.98 -11.94 1.12
N SER A 139 12.01 -12.38 1.90
CA SER A 139 10.59 -12.13 1.64
C SER A 139 9.96 -11.32 2.77
N TYR A 140 8.93 -10.56 2.44
CA TYR A 140 8.08 -9.87 3.40
C TYR A 140 6.65 -10.39 3.24
N ASP A 141 6.19 -11.17 4.19
CA ASP A 141 4.89 -11.85 4.13
C ASP A 141 3.87 -11.20 5.06
N CYS A 142 2.71 -10.80 4.48
CA CYS A 142 1.56 -10.29 5.21
C CYS A 142 0.83 -11.43 5.93
N ALA A 143 1.28 -11.82 7.10
CA ALA A 143 0.67 -12.91 7.86
C ALA A 143 -0.63 -12.52 8.57
N ARG A 144 -0.84 -11.23 8.80
CA ARG A 144 -2.01 -10.69 9.52
C ARG A 144 -2.44 -9.36 8.91
N ASN A 145 -3.74 -9.11 8.99
CA ASN A 145 -4.32 -7.81 8.66
C ASN A 145 -4.88 -7.17 9.92
N TRP A 146 -4.80 -5.87 10.01
CA TRP A 146 -5.48 -5.08 11.02
C TRP A 146 -6.46 -4.12 10.33
N ASP A 147 -7.66 -4.04 10.83
CA ASP A 147 -8.62 -3.02 10.45
C ASP A 147 -9.31 -2.44 11.70
N PRO A 148 -9.88 -1.21 11.62
CA PRO A 148 -10.44 -0.53 12.79
C PRO A 148 -11.73 -1.16 13.33
N VAL A 149 -12.35 -2.07 12.59
CA VAL A 149 -13.62 -2.73 12.97
C VAL A 149 -13.36 -4.08 13.63
N ASN A 150 -12.52 -4.91 13.00
CA ASN A 150 -12.30 -6.30 13.40
C ASN A 150 -11.00 -6.48 14.21
N GLY A 151 -10.14 -5.46 14.27
CA GLY A 151 -8.83 -5.57 14.89
C GLY A 151 -7.87 -6.42 14.06
N ILE A 152 -7.04 -7.24 14.70
CA ILE A 152 -6.09 -8.11 14.02
C ILE A 152 -6.76 -9.42 13.61
N THR A 153 -6.68 -9.74 12.32
CA THR A 153 -7.15 -10.99 11.73
C THR A 153 -6.00 -11.70 11.00
N THR A 154 -6.09 -13.01 10.83
CA THR A 154 -5.18 -13.75 9.93
C THR A 154 -5.47 -13.39 8.48
N ALA A 155 -4.41 -13.19 7.70
CA ALA A 155 -4.51 -12.92 6.27
C ALA A 155 -5.01 -14.14 5.49
#